data_d6b3582382dcdbf8727fca123cd29dd3
#
_entry.id   d6b3582382dcdbf8727fca123cd29dd3
#
_cell.length_a   1.000
_cell.length_b   1.000
_cell.length_c   1.000
_cell.angle_alpha   90.00
_cell.angle_beta   90.00
_cell.angle_gamma   90.00
#
_symmetry.space_group_name_H-M   'P 1'
#
loop_
_entity.id
_entity.type
_entity.pdbx_description
1 polymer ?
#
loop_
_entity_poly.entity_id
_entity_poly.type
_entity_poly.pdbx_seq_one_letter_code
_entity_poly.pdbx_strand_id
1 'polypeptide(L)'
;SRSAIVISHILVGLKHAHEHGVIHRDLRPRNVIFSENEKMFKIIDFGVSAFLDTENHTQLTKTGEHIAGGSFIDPILQQKPKIRDVRSDIYSVGAIWYFLLCGRAPSGSDMREYLEKSNSQITPTDIDIIMKCLSSSIENRYSSCEELLPIVKNAAMG
;
A
#
# COMPACT_ATOMS: atom_id res chain seq x y z
N SER A 1 7.75 8.48 -13.60
CA SER A 1 6.34 8.71 -13.31
C SER A 1 6.19 9.38 -11.95
N ARG A 2 5.30 10.37 -11.88
CA ARG A 2 5.08 11.10 -10.63
C ARG A 2 4.53 10.21 -9.54
N SER A 3 3.63 9.30 -9.91
CA SER A 3 3.07 8.37 -8.93
C SER A 3 4.14 7.47 -8.34
N ALA A 4 5.08 7.00 -9.15
CA ALA A 4 6.17 6.16 -8.67
C ALA A 4 7.07 6.91 -7.66
N ILE A 5 7.24 8.22 -7.84
CA ILE A 5 7.99 9.03 -6.88
C ILE A 5 7.27 9.05 -5.52
N VAL A 6 5.96 9.26 -5.52
CA VAL A 6 5.18 9.22 -4.29
C VAL A 6 5.35 7.87 -3.59
N ILE A 7 5.22 6.80 -4.36
CA ILE A 7 5.34 5.44 -3.83
C ILE A 7 6.75 5.20 -3.27
N SER A 8 7.79 5.70 -3.93
CA SER A 8 9.14 5.54 -3.40
C SER A 8 9.30 6.22 -2.03
N HIS A 9 8.69 7.39 -1.85
CA HIS A 9 8.72 8.07 -0.55
C HIS A 9 8.00 7.26 0.53
N ILE A 10 6.85 6.69 0.19
CA ILE A 10 6.11 5.82 1.12
C ILE A 10 6.97 4.61 1.51
N LEU A 11 7.64 4.00 0.55
CA LEU A 11 8.48 2.83 0.81
C LEU A 11 9.67 3.16 1.71
N VAL A 12 10.25 4.35 1.58
CA VAL A 12 11.33 4.78 2.49
C VAL A 12 10.84 4.80 3.93
N GLY A 13 9.66 5.37 4.15
CA GLY A 13 9.07 5.43 5.49
C GLY A 13 8.72 4.05 6.04
N LEU A 14 8.13 3.20 5.21
CA LEU A 14 7.78 1.84 5.62
C LEU A 14 9.02 1.00 5.92
N LYS A 15 10.04 1.10 5.07
CA LYS A 15 11.29 0.37 5.26
C LYS A 15 11.88 0.70 6.64
N HIS A 16 11.92 2.00 6.97
CA HIS A 16 12.42 2.44 8.27
C HIS A 16 11.60 1.84 9.42
N ALA A 17 10.28 1.91 9.32
CA ALA A 17 9.39 1.36 10.35
C ALA A 17 9.58 -0.14 10.50
N HIS A 18 9.65 -0.86 9.38
CA HIS A 18 9.81 -2.32 9.40
C HIS A 18 11.14 -2.73 10.03
N GLU A 19 12.21 -1.96 9.78
CA GLU A 19 13.52 -2.20 10.40
C GLU A 19 13.45 -2.07 11.93
N HIS A 20 12.50 -1.31 12.43
CA HIS A 20 12.29 -1.13 13.87
C HIS A 20 11.17 -2.00 14.41
N GLY A 21 10.72 -2.98 13.64
CA GLY A 21 9.71 -3.92 14.08
C GLY A 21 8.28 -3.39 14.06
N VAL A 22 8.03 -2.28 13.36
CA VAL A 22 6.70 -1.68 13.30
C VAL A 22 6.09 -1.96 11.94
N ILE A 23 4.89 -2.54 11.94
CA ILE A 23 4.09 -2.78 10.75
C ILE A 23 2.86 -1.88 10.84
N HIS A 24 2.56 -1.13 9.78
CA HIS A 24 1.46 -0.16 9.83
C HIS A 24 0.09 -0.84 9.91
N ARG A 25 -0.21 -1.75 8.99
CA ARG A 25 -1.43 -2.56 8.92
C ARG A 25 -2.70 -1.79 8.58
N ASP A 26 -2.67 -0.46 8.57
CA ASP A 26 -3.84 0.38 8.26
C ASP A 26 -3.47 1.50 7.30
N LEU A 27 -2.51 1.25 6.43
CA LEU A 27 -1.99 2.25 5.50
C LEU A 27 -3.01 2.51 4.38
N ARG A 28 -3.33 3.80 4.19
CA ARG A 28 -4.27 4.25 3.17
C ARG A 28 -3.93 5.69 2.79
N PRO A 29 -4.53 6.25 1.72
CA PRO A 29 -4.14 7.58 1.26
C PRO A 29 -4.21 8.67 2.33
N ARG A 30 -5.19 8.62 3.23
CA ARG A 30 -5.30 9.64 4.28
C ARG A 30 -4.17 9.61 5.29
N ASN A 31 -3.40 8.54 5.31
CA ASN A 31 -2.22 8.43 6.18
C ASN A 31 -0.95 8.96 5.52
N VAL A 32 -1.05 9.49 4.32
CA VAL A 32 0.09 9.99 3.57
C VAL A 32 -0.07 11.49 3.39
N ILE A 33 0.90 12.25 3.88
CA ILE A 33 0.89 13.72 3.77
C ILE A 33 2.20 14.18 3.11
N PHE A 34 2.15 15.36 2.51
CA PHE A 34 3.34 15.99 1.96
C PHE A 34 3.98 16.91 2.99
N SER A 35 5.28 16.70 3.25
CA SER A 35 6.04 17.56 4.14
C SER A 35 6.70 18.67 3.34
N GLU A 36 6.28 19.92 3.61
CA GLU A 36 6.88 21.07 2.93
C GLU A 36 8.35 21.26 3.32
N ASN A 37 8.68 20.94 4.57
CA ASN A 37 10.05 21.11 5.05
C ASN A 37 11.02 20.11 4.40
N GLU A 38 10.60 18.87 4.27
CA GLU A 38 11.46 17.82 3.76
C GLU A 38 11.25 17.56 2.28
N LYS A 39 10.22 18.19 1.69
CA LYS A 39 9.89 18.05 0.26
C LYS A 39 9.66 16.60 -0.13
N MET A 40 8.97 15.85 0.73
CA MET A 40 8.66 14.46 0.46
C MET A 40 7.35 14.06 1.12
N PHE A 41 6.77 12.98 0.63
CA PHE A 41 5.57 12.39 1.22
C PHE A 41 5.96 11.57 2.44
N LYS A 42 5.15 11.65 3.48
CA LYS A 42 5.38 10.96 4.74
C LYS A 42 4.16 10.23 5.21
N ILE A 43 4.38 9.14 5.92
CA ILE A 43 3.31 8.34 6.51
C ILE A 43 3.06 8.82 7.93
N ILE A 44 1.79 8.92 8.28
CA ILE A 44 1.37 9.27 9.65
C ILE A 44 0.56 8.12 10.24
N ASP A 45 0.32 8.21 11.55
CA ASP A 45 -0.55 7.29 12.31
C ASP A 45 -0.04 5.85 12.44
N PHE A 46 1.28 5.67 12.42
CA PHE A 46 1.88 4.38 12.79
C PHE A 46 1.50 3.98 14.22
N GLY A 47 1.50 4.94 15.14
CA GLY A 47 1.21 4.68 16.54
C GLY A 47 -0.20 4.17 16.78
N VAL A 48 -1.13 4.58 15.94
CA VAL A 48 -2.52 4.14 16.05
C VAL A 48 -2.63 2.64 15.86
N SER A 49 -1.95 2.10 14.86
CA SER A 49 -1.97 0.66 14.59
C SER A 49 -1.34 -0.12 15.75
N ALA A 50 -0.21 0.33 16.25
CA ALA A 50 0.45 -0.33 17.37
C ALA A 50 -0.42 -0.28 18.64
N PHE A 51 -1.07 0.85 18.87
CA PHE A 51 -1.95 1.04 20.01
C PHE A 51 -3.22 0.20 19.89
N LEU A 52 -3.80 0.13 18.70
CA LEU A 52 -5.05 -0.59 18.45
C LEU A 52 -4.85 -2.08 18.22
N ASP A 53 -3.64 -2.59 18.40
CA ASP A 53 -3.36 -4.01 18.30
C ASP A 53 -3.86 -4.74 19.55
N THR A 54 -5.09 -4.42 19.93
CA THR A 54 -5.86 -4.95 21.03
C THR A 54 -7.22 -5.35 20.51
N GLU A 55 -8.07 -5.87 21.39
CA GLU A 55 -9.42 -6.28 21.03
C GLU A 55 -10.24 -5.12 20.43
N ASN A 56 -10.00 -3.91 20.88
CA ASN A 56 -10.74 -2.74 20.39
C ASN A 56 -10.44 -2.44 18.94
N HIS A 57 -9.22 -2.73 18.49
CA HIS A 57 -8.83 -2.50 17.12
C HIS A 57 -9.72 -3.29 16.14
N THR A 58 -10.01 -4.54 16.47
CA THR A 58 -10.82 -5.40 15.62
C THR A 58 -12.22 -4.82 15.41
N GLN A 59 -12.82 -4.27 16.45
CA GLN A 59 -14.15 -3.66 16.36
C GLN A 59 -14.16 -2.39 15.51
N LEU A 60 -13.16 -1.55 15.69
CA LEU A 60 -13.07 -0.32 14.91
C LEU A 60 -12.91 -0.61 13.42
N THR A 61 -12.14 -1.63 13.08
CA THR A 61 -11.96 -2.02 11.70
C THR A 61 -13.25 -2.51 11.08
N LYS A 62 -14.09 -3.20 11.86
CA LYS A 62 -15.36 -3.73 11.36
C LYS A 62 -16.39 -2.66 11.05
N THR A 63 -16.34 -1.52 11.75
CA THR A 63 -17.38 -0.51 11.60
C THR A 63 -17.15 0.46 10.47
N GLY A 64 -15.91 0.67 10.01
CA GLY A 64 -15.61 1.69 9.03
C GLY A 64 -15.20 1.20 7.66
N GLU A 65 -14.77 -0.02 7.54
CA GLU A 65 -14.02 -0.46 6.36
C GLU A 65 -14.80 -1.32 5.38
N HIS A 66 -15.98 -1.78 5.75
CA HIS A 66 -16.76 -2.66 4.88
C HIS A 66 -17.64 -1.88 3.91
N ILE A 67 -17.41 -0.59 3.82
CA ILE A 67 -18.25 0.24 2.99
C ILE A 67 -17.64 0.29 1.61
N ALA A 68 -18.34 -0.31 0.72
CA ALA A 68 -18.31 -0.07 -0.70
C ALA A 68 -16.96 -0.10 -1.42
N GLY A 69 -16.76 -1.12 -2.16
CA GLY A 69 -15.96 -1.02 -3.36
C GLY A 69 -14.47 -0.95 -3.19
N GLY A 70 -13.89 -1.93 -2.54
CA GLY A 70 -12.46 -2.06 -2.49
C GLY A 70 -11.84 -1.50 -1.24
N SER A 71 -10.62 -1.91 -0.97
CA SER A 71 -9.93 -1.57 0.26
C SER A 71 -8.45 -1.39 -0.01
N PHE A 72 -7.82 -0.55 0.81
CA PHE A 72 -6.37 -0.38 0.82
C PHE A 72 -5.70 -1.37 1.77
N ILE A 73 -6.48 -2.05 2.56
CA ILE A 73 -6.00 -2.96 3.59
C ILE A 73 -5.98 -4.38 3.04
N ASP A 74 -4.90 -5.10 3.33
CA ASP A 74 -4.73 -6.48 2.88
C ASP A 74 -5.93 -7.32 3.27
N PRO A 75 -6.62 -7.96 2.31
CA PRO A 75 -7.79 -8.79 2.60
C PRO A 75 -7.50 -9.93 3.58
N ILE A 76 -6.26 -10.40 3.66
CA ILE A 76 -5.92 -11.49 4.58
C ILE A 76 -6.16 -11.10 6.04
N LEU A 77 -6.10 -9.80 6.34
CA LEU A 77 -6.30 -9.32 7.71
C LEU A 77 -7.76 -9.47 8.16
N GLN A 78 -8.70 -9.61 7.23
CA GLN A 78 -10.09 -9.91 7.58
C GLN A 78 -10.26 -11.36 8.02
N GLN A 79 -9.50 -12.26 7.41
CA GLN A 79 -9.53 -13.69 7.74
C GLN A 79 -8.61 -14.02 8.92
N LYS A 80 -7.45 -13.36 8.96
CA LYS A 80 -6.43 -13.59 9.99
C LYS A 80 -5.99 -12.25 10.59
N PRO A 81 -6.82 -11.65 11.46
CA PRO A 81 -6.55 -10.30 11.98
C PRO A 81 -5.27 -10.17 12.80
N LYS A 82 -4.73 -11.30 13.28
CA LYS A 82 -3.54 -11.27 14.12
C LYS A 82 -2.24 -11.46 13.34
N ILE A 83 -2.34 -11.65 12.03
CA ILE A 83 -1.13 -11.85 11.22
C ILE A 83 -0.26 -10.59 11.26
N ARG A 84 1.04 -10.80 11.43
CA ARG A 84 2.02 -9.71 11.45
C ARG A 84 3.07 -9.99 10.41
N ASP A 85 2.87 -9.41 9.23
CA ASP A 85 3.74 -9.64 8.09
C ASP A 85 3.90 -8.31 7.36
N VAL A 86 5.15 -7.91 7.10
CA VAL A 86 5.43 -6.66 6.39
C VAL A 86 4.79 -6.64 5.01
N ARG A 87 4.50 -7.80 4.43
CA ARG A 87 3.87 -7.89 3.10
C ARG A 87 2.42 -7.42 3.10
N SER A 88 1.79 -7.31 4.26
CA SER A 88 0.47 -6.64 4.36
C SER A 88 0.58 -5.16 4.01
N ASP A 89 1.66 -4.49 4.45
CA ASP A 89 1.90 -3.10 4.09
C ASP A 89 2.26 -2.97 2.61
N ILE A 90 2.92 -3.97 2.04
CA ILE A 90 3.23 -3.99 0.60
C ILE A 90 1.94 -4.06 -0.23
N TYR A 91 0.95 -4.84 0.21
CA TYR A 91 -0.37 -4.80 -0.42
C TYR A 91 -0.92 -3.37 -0.43
N SER A 92 -0.87 -2.70 0.71
CA SER A 92 -1.39 -1.33 0.84
C SER A 92 -0.66 -0.35 -0.07
N VAL A 93 0.66 -0.51 -0.23
CA VAL A 93 1.44 0.30 -1.17
C VAL A 93 0.92 0.13 -2.59
N GLY A 94 0.71 -1.11 -3.01
CA GLY A 94 0.14 -1.40 -4.33
C GLY A 94 -1.26 -0.80 -4.49
N ALA A 95 -2.07 -0.88 -3.44
CA ALA A 95 -3.42 -0.32 -3.45
C ALA A 95 -3.41 1.21 -3.57
N ILE A 96 -2.49 1.87 -2.88
CA ILE A 96 -2.33 3.32 -2.97
C ILE A 96 -1.86 3.72 -4.38
N TRP A 97 -0.90 2.99 -4.94
CA TRP A 97 -0.44 3.27 -6.30
C TRP A 97 -1.58 3.11 -7.31
N TYR A 98 -2.36 2.03 -7.17
CA TYR A 98 -3.56 1.83 -7.98
C TYR A 98 -4.51 3.03 -7.87
N PHE A 99 -4.74 3.50 -6.64
CA PHE A 99 -5.61 4.65 -6.39
C PHE A 99 -5.07 5.92 -7.06
N LEU A 100 -3.77 6.16 -6.98
CA LEU A 100 -3.17 7.34 -7.62
C LEU A 100 -3.38 7.36 -9.13
N LEU A 101 -3.48 6.19 -9.74
CA LEU A 101 -3.65 6.06 -11.19
C LEU A 101 -5.10 5.98 -11.62
N CYS A 102 -5.97 5.37 -10.82
CA CYS A 102 -7.35 5.07 -11.19
C CYS A 102 -8.39 5.90 -10.44
N GLY A 103 -8.01 6.55 -9.34
CA GLY A 103 -8.93 7.36 -8.55
C GLY A 103 -9.83 6.58 -7.61
N ARG A 104 -9.61 5.28 -7.46
CA ARG A 104 -10.40 4.44 -6.55
C ARG A 104 -9.53 3.31 -6.00
N ALA A 105 -9.98 2.72 -4.89
CA ALA A 105 -9.30 1.57 -4.32
C ALA A 105 -9.47 0.34 -5.22
N PRO A 106 -8.48 -0.58 -5.23
CA PRO A 106 -8.60 -1.78 -6.04
C PRO A 106 -9.74 -2.67 -5.56
N SER A 107 -10.49 -3.23 -6.51
CA SER A 107 -11.57 -4.17 -6.23
C SER A 107 -11.87 -5.01 -7.47
N GLY A 108 -12.41 -6.20 -7.23
CA GLY A 108 -12.83 -7.08 -8.32
C GLY A 108 -11.68 -7.83 -8.96
N SER A 109 -11.98 -8.48 -10.07
CA SER A 109 -11.04 -9.35 -10.76
C SER A 109 -10.40 -8.69 -12.00
N ASP A 110 -10.86 -7.51 -12.38
CA ASP A 110 -10.43 -6.82 -13.61
C ASP A 110 -9.49 -5.65 -13.35
N MET A 111 -8.74 -5.70 -12.25
CA MET A 111 -7.85 -4.62 -11.83
C MET A 111 -6.79 -4.29 -12.89
N ARG A 112 -6.17 -5.30 -13.47
CA ARG A 112 -5.14 -5.09 -14.52
C ARG A 112 -5.74 -4.36 -15.72
N GLU A 113 -6.87 -4.82 -16.19
CA GLU A 113 -7.56 -4.20 -17.33
C GLU A 113 -7.91 -2.74 -17.03
N TYR A 114 -8.38 -2.49 -15.83
CA TYR A 114 -8.73 -1.13 -15.42
C TYR A 114 -7.50 -0.21 -15.42
N LEU A 115 -6.36 -0.71 -14.93
CA LEU A 115 -5.10 0.02 -14.98
C LEU A 115 -4.68 0.34 -16.42
N GLU A 116 -4.78 -0.66 -17.30
CA GLU A 116 -4.40 -0.50 -18.70
C GLU A 116 -5.21 0.57 -19.39
N LYS A 117 -6.48 0.73 -19.02
CA LYS A 117 -7.39 1.68 -19.65
C LYS A 117 -7.42 3.05 -18.99
N SER A 118 -6.90 3.19 -17.78
CA SER A 118 -7.12 4.40 -16.99
C SER A 118 -6.23 5.57 -17.40
N ASN A 119 -5.03 5.30 -17.91
CA ASN A 119 -4.09 6.37 -18.26
C ASN A 119 -3.07 5.85 -19.25
N SER A 120 -2.93 6.57 -20.38
CA SER A 120 -2.01 6.18 -21.44
C SER A 120 -0.53 6.30 -21.05
N GLN A 121 -0.23 6.99 -19.95
CA GLN A 121 1.14 7.15 -19.47
C GLN A 121 1.59 6.05 -18.51
N ILE A 122 0.68 5.15 -18.14
CA ILE A 122 1.03 4.01 -17.29
C ILE A 122 1.83 3.00 -18.12
N THR A 123 2.99 2.62 -17.63
CA THR A 123 3.82 1.65 -18.32
C THR A 123 3.42 0.23 -17.92
N PRO A 124 3.67 -0.77 -18.80
CA PRO A 124 3.47 -2.16 -18.40
C PRO A 124 4.26 -2.55 -17.16
N THR A 125 5.45 -1.96 -16.98
CA THR A 125 6.28 -2.20 -15.81
C THR A 125 5.57 -1.74 -14.53
N ASP A 126 4.98 -0.54 -14.54
CA ASP A 126 4.22 -0.04 -13.39
C ASP A 126 3.07 -1.00 -13.05
N ILE A 127 2.35 -1.44 -14.07
CA ILE A 127 1.22 -2.36 -13.87
C ILE A 127 1.69 -3.67 -13.23
N ASP A 128 2.78 -4.24 -13.73
CA ASP A 128 3.30 -5.50 -13.20
C ASP A 128 3.71 -5.37 -11.74
N ILE A 129 4.33 -4.26 -11.37
CA ILE A 129 4.72 -4.00 -9.97
C ILE A 129 3.47 -3.91 -9.09
N ILE A 130 2.49 -3.12 -9.52
CA ILE A 130 1.25 -2.94 -8.76
C ILE A 130 0.54 -4.29 -8.58
N MET A 131 0.40 -5.06 -9.64
CA MET A 131 -0.32 -6.32 -9.58
C MET A 131 0.39 -7.35 -8.70
N LYS A 132 1.71 -7.34 -8.68
CA LYS A 132 2.46 -8.22 -7.77
C LYS A 132 2.23 -7.81 -6.31
N CYS A 133 2.23 -6.52 -6.02
CA CYS A 133 1.92 -6.04 -4.67
C CYS A 133 0.52 -6.47 -4.22
N LEU A 134 -0.43 -6.49 -5.15
CA LEU A 134 -1.83 -6.80 -4.86
C LEU A 134 -2.16 -8.29 -4.94
N SER A 135 -1.17 -9.15 -5.12
CA SER A 135 -1.41 -10.60 -5.20
C SER A 135 -2.22 -11.08 -3.99
N SER A 136 -3.22 -11.91 -4.25
CA SER A 136 -4.02 -12.52 -3.19
C SER A 136 -3.19 -13.49 -2.35
N SER A 137 -2.15 -14.07 -2.95
CA SER A 137 -1.20 -14.92 -2.22
C SER A 137 -0.06 -14.06 -1.69
N ILE A 138 0.09 -14.04 -0.38
CA ILE A 138 1.10 -13.20 0.27
C ILE A 138 2.51 -13.61 -0.16
N GLU A 139 2.72 -14.88 -0.45
CA GLU A 139 4.01 -15.42 -0.90
C GLU A 139 4.41 -14.92 -2.28
N ASN A 140 3.44 -14.50 -3.08
CA ASN A 140 3.71 -13.99 -4.42
C ASN A 140 4.03 -12.50 -4.46
N ARG A 141 3.90 -11.81 -3.34
CA ARG A 141 4.26 -10.39 -3.25
C ARG A 141 5.76 -10.23 -3.10
N TYR A 142 6.24 -8.98 -3.22
CA TYR A 142 7.61 -8.67 -2.83
C TYR A 142 7.81 -9.00 -1.36
N SER A 143 9.00 -9.48 -1.01
CA SER A 143 9.27 -9.97 0.34
C SER A 143 9.47 -8.85 1.35
N SER A 144 9.87 -7.66 0.90
CA SER A 144 10.19 -6.55 1.79
C SER A 144 10.16 -5.22 1.04
N CYS A 145 10.07 -4.14 1.79
CA CYS A 145 10.22 -2.80 1.20
C CYS A 145 11.64 -2.58 0.70
N GLU A 146 12.64 -3.22 1.32
CA GLU A 146 14.01 -3.15 0.86
C GLU A 146 14.16 -3.73 -0.55
N GLU A 147 13.47 -4.84 -0.84
CA GLU A 147 13.44 -5.43 -2.19
C GLU A 147 12.71 -4.52 -3.18
N LEU A 148 11.56 -4.01 -2.79
CA LEU A 148 10.67 -3.26 -3.68
C LEU A 148 11.18 -1.87 -4.01
N LEU A 149 11.82 -1.19 -3.07
CA LEU A 149 12.19 0.21 -3.22
C LEU A 149 13.05 0.50 -4.45
N PRO A 150 14.15 -0.24 -4.71
CA PRO A 150 14.94 0.03 -5.92
C PRO A 150 14.16 -0.23 -7.20
N ILE A 151 13.25 -1.19 -7.20
CA ILE A 151 12.40 -1.50 -8.36
C ILE A 151 11.51 -0.31 -8.67
N VAL A 152 10.88 0.27 -7.65
CA VAL A 152 10.02 1.45 -7.82
C VAL A 152 10.84 2.67 -8.22
N LYS A 153 12.03 2.86 -7.66
CA LYS A 153 12.90 3.97 -8.04
C LYS A 153 13.30 3.90 -9.52
N ASN A 154 13.58 2.70 -10.01
CA ASN A 154 13.88 2.51 -11.43
C ASN A 154 12.66 2.86 -12.29
N ALA A 155 11.47 2.45 -11.87
CA ALA A 155 10.25 2.80 -12.58
C ALA A 155 10.01 4.31 -12.58
N ALA A 156 10.36 5.01 -11.51
CA ALA A 156 10.22 6.45 -11.41
C ALA A 156 11.14 7.18 -12.39
N MET A 157 12.30 6.60 -12.68
CA MET A 157 13.30 7.20 -13.59
C MET A 157 12.98 6.96 -15.07
N GLY A 158 12.21 5.92 -15.35
CA GLY A 158 11.78 5.60 -16.71
C GLY A 158 10.52 6.35 -17.12
#